data_43f3b10ff1cf4b1336ad40c482212c80
#
_entry.id   43f3b10ff1cf4b1336ad40c482212c80
#
_cell.length_a   1.000
_cell.length_b   1.000
_cell.length_c   1.000
_cell.angle_alpha   90.00
_cell.angle_beta   90.00
_cell.angle_gamma   90.00
#
_symmetry.space_group_name_H-M   'P 1'
#
loop_
_entity.id
_entity.type
_entity.pdbx_description
1 polymer ?
#
loop_
_entity_poly.entity_id
_entity_poly.type
_entity_poly.pdbx_seq_one_letter_code
_entity_poly.pdbx_strand_id
1 'polypeptide(L)'
;QVTLTGRIQEVRKFEGKDGKLPTFIVTTRVQNEYKNKEGEHKGKYGSKFYDSRFFPKTQAQVDLIEKHIEPRKNDSSKITTITCDLEPVHYTKDGKDVYELQLVAQNFKLEN
;
A
#
# COMPACT_ATOMS: atom_id res chain seq x y z
N GLN A 1 -8.60 9.99 7.68
CA GLN A 1 -7.52 9.00 7.60
C GLN A 1 -8.05 7.60 7.41
N VAL A 2 -7.26 6.79 6.73
CA VAL A 2 -7.55 5.36 6.53
C VAL A 2 -6.38 4.57 7.08
N THR A 3 -6.66 3.52 7.82
CA THR A 3 -5.63 2.65 8.37
C THR A 3 -5.72 1.29 7.70
N LEU A 4 -4.61 0.84 7.13
CA LEU A 4 -4.48 -0.49 6.54
C LEU A 4 -3.63 -1.35 7.47
N THR A 5 -4.18 -2.44 7.96
CA THR A 5 -3.42 -3.40 8.77
C THR A 5 -3.42 -4.74 8.05
N GLY A 6 -2.25 -5.22 7.70
CA GLY A 6 -2.14 -6.45 6.95
C GLY A 6 -0.70 -6.80 6.64
N ARG A 7 -0.53 -7.50 5.53
CA ARG A 7 0.77 -8.02 5.13
C ARG A 7 1.21 -7.35 3.83
N ILE A 8 2.48 -7.05 3.73
CA ILE A 8 3.05 -6.44 2.54
C ILE A 8 3.09 -7.49 1.43
N GLN A 9 2.44 -7.19 0.31
CA GLN A 9 2.38 -8.08 -0.85
C GLN A 9 3.45 -7.72 -1.87
N GLU A 10 3.63 -6.43 -2.11
CA GLU A 10 4.52 -5.93 -3.14
C GLU A 10 4.94 -4.51 -2.83
N VAL A 11 6.16 -4.17 -3.20
CA VAL A 11 6.68 -2.80 -3.14
C VAL A 11 7.24 -2.47 -4.51
N ARG A 12 6.71 -1.44 -5.15
CA ARG A 12 7.20 -0.95 -6.45
C ARG A 12 7.87 0.38 -6.25
N LYS A 13 9.07 0.53 -6.80
CA LYS A 13 9.86 1.74 -6.69
C LYS A 13 9.88 2.47 -8.02
N PHE A 14 9.65 3.77 -7.98
CA PHE A 14 9.71 4.63 -9.15
C PHE A 14 10.80 5.66 -8.90
N GLU A 15 11.86 5.60 -9.70
CA GLU A 15 13.00 6.50 -9.54
C GLU A 15 12.61 7.95 -9.81
N GLY A 16 13.14 8.86 -8.99
CA GLY A 16 12.95 10.29 -9.21
C GLY A 16 13.83 10.79 -10.34
N LYS A 17 13.43 11.93 -10.93
CA LYS A 17 14.19 12.62 -11.96
C LYS A 17 14.92 13.80 -11.36
N ASP A 18 16.04 14.17 -11.97
CA ASP A 18 16.80 15.38 -11.63
C ASP A 18 17.18 15.46 -10.14
N GLY A 19 17.66 14.34 -9.60
CA GLY A 19 18.11 14.27 -8.23
C GLY A 19 17.00 14.17 -7.18
N LYS A 20 15.75 14.02 -7.60
CA LYS A 20 14.62 13.85 -6.69
C LYS A 20 14.60 12.45 -6.10
N LEU A 21 14.04 12.33 -4.91
CA LEU A 21 13.88 11.05 -4.26
C LEU A 21 12.87 10.18 -4.99
N PRO A 22 13.01 8.86 -4.92
CA PRO A 22 12.03 7.95 -5.54
C PRO A 22 10.68 8.00 -4.83
N THR A 23 9.66 7.49 -5.51
CA THR A 23 8.34 7.25 -4.90
C THR A 23 8.08 5.76 -4.88
N PHE A 24 7.15 5.33 -4.02
CA PHE A 24 6.84 3.92 -3.87
C PHE A 24 5.33 3.70 -3.95
N ILE A 25 4.94 2.54 -4.48
CA ILE A 25 3.60 2.02 -4.33
C ILE A 25 3.71 0.74 -3.52
N VAL A 26 3.06 0.72 -2.36
CA VAL A 26 3.06 -0.41 -1.45
C VAL A 26 1.70 -1.08 -1.53
N THR A 27 1.69 -2.35 -1.93
CA THR A 27 0.47 -3.15 -1.97
C THR A 27 0.36 -3.95 -0.68
N THR A 28 -0.72 -3.73 0.05
CA THR A 28 -1.00 -4.39 1.32
C THR A 28 -2.17 -5.35 1.14
N ARG A 29 -1.98 -6.59 1.62
CA ARG A 29 -3.04 -7.59 1.67
C ARG A 29 -3.73 -7.52 3.02
N VAL A 30 -5.01 -7.15 3.01
CA VAL A 30 -5.82 -7.04 4.22
C VAL A 30 -6.82 -8.18 4.24
N GLN A 31 -6.82 -8.95 5.32
CA GLN A 31 -7.77 -10.05 5.49
C GLN A 31 -9.19 -9.49 5.69
N ASN A 32 -10.16 -10.11 5.02
CA ASN A 32 -11.55 -9.72 5.21
C ASN A 32 -12.01 -10.02 6.63
N GLU A 33 -12.91 -9.18 7.14
CA GLU A 33 -13.45 -9.33 8.49
C GLU A 33 -14.33 -10.56 8.64
N TYR A 34 -15.02 -10.95 7.55
CA TYR A 34 -15.96 -12.05 7.57
C TYR A 34 -15.53 -13.16 6.63
N LYS A 35 -15.86 -14.40 7.00
CA LYS A 35 -15.63 -15.56 6.14
C LYS A 35 -16.52 -15.52 4.90
N ASN A 36 -16.04 -16.10 3.82
CA ASN A 36 -16.82 -16.24 2.60
C ASN A 36 -18.03 -17.12 2.85
N LYS A 37 -19.20 -16.69 2.38
CA LYS A 37 -20.46 -17.42 2.57
C LYS A 37 -20.74 -18.39 1.42
N GLU A 38 -20.14 -18.16 0.27
CA GLU A 38 -20.40 -18.92 -0.95
C GLU A 38 -19.10 -19.15 -1.72
N GLY A 39 -19.13 -20.09 -2.67
CA GLY A 39 -18.05 -20.35 -3.60
C GLY A 39 -17.05 -21.38 -3.12
N GLU A 40 -15.99 -21.54 -3.89
CA GLU A 40 -14.94 -22.51 -3.66
C GLU A 40 -14.25 -22.34 -2.30
N HIS A 41 -14.15 -21.11 -1.84
CA HIS A 41 -13.47 -20.77 -0.58
C HIS A 41 -14.45 -20.50 0.57
N LYS A 42 -15.64 -21.13 0.52
CA LYS A 42 -16.63 -21.01 1.58
C LYS A 42 -16.04 -21.41 2.94
N GLY A 43 -16.31 -20.60 3.95
CA GLY A 43 -15.81 -20.83 5.30
C GLY A 43 -14.40 -20.35 5.55
N LYS A 44 -13.73 -19.80 4.54
CA LYS A 44 -12.38 -19.22 4.65
C LYS A 44 -12.44 -17.70 4.57
N TYR A 45 -11.45 -17.03 5.16
CA TYR A 45 -11.32 -15.59 5.03
C TYR A 45 -10.65 -15.25 3.72
N GLY A 46 -11.29 -14.38 2.93
CA GLY A 46 -10.66 -13.80 1.76
C GLY A 46 -9.77 -12.62 2.14
N SER A 47 -9.16 -12.03 1.14
CA SER A 47 -8.31 -10.85 1.31
C SER A 47 -8.62 -9.82 0.25
N LYS A 48 -8.33 -8.57 0.57
CA LYS A 48 -8.36 -7.46 -0.38
C LYS A 48 -6.98 -6.85 -0.46
N PHE A 49 -6.65 -6.32 -1.63
CA PHE A 49 -5.37 -5.70 -1.87
C PHE A 49 -5.56 -4.21 -2.04
N TYR A 50 -4.76 -3.43 -1.33
CA TYR A 50 -4.82 -1.97 -1.39
C TYR A 50 -3.45 -1.43 -1.75
N ASP A 51 -3.42 -0.55 -2.74
CA ASP A 51 -2.21 0.18 -3.09
C ASP A 51 -2.20 1.50 -2.35
N SER A 52 -1.10 1.79 -1.68
CA SER A 52 -0.85 3.11 -1.10
C SER A 52 0.41 3.69 -1.72
N ARG A 53 0.38 4.99 -2.02
CA ARG A 53 1.52 5.71 -2.56
C ARG A 53 2.27 6.37 -1.43
N PHE A 54 3.59 6.29 -1.48
CA PHE A 54 4.44 6.94 -0.50
C PHE A 54 5.44 7.85 -1.22
N PHE A 55 5.49 9.09 -0.77
CA PHE A 55 6.36 10.12 -1.32
C PHE A 55 7.39 10.52 -0.27
N PRO A 56 8.57 9.84 -0.23
CA PRO A 56 9.59 10.17 0.75
C PRO A 56 10.06 11.62 0.63
N LYS A 57 10.30 12.25 1.77
CA LYS A 57 10.85 13.61 1.83
C LYS A 57 12.32 13.61 2.22
N THR A 58 12.82 12.50 2.74
CA THR A 58 14.20 12.35 3.19
C THR A 58 14.75 11.01 2.77
N GLN A 59 16.08 10.89 2.72
CA GLN A 59 16.71 9.61 2.45
C GLN A 59 16.39 8.57 3.53
N ALA A 60 16.22 9.00 4.78
CA ALA A 60 15.83 8.08 5.86
C ALA A 60 14.49 7.42 5.58
N GLN A 61 13.55 8.13 4.97
CA GLN A 61 12.25 7.56 4.59
C GLN A 61 12.38 6.58 3.43
N VAL A 62 13.25 6.85 2.47
CA VAL A 62 13.56 5.89 1.39
C VAL A 62 14.12 4.61 2.02
N ASP A 63 15.07 4.76 2.94
CA ASP A 63 15.70 3.62 3.62
C ASP A 63 14.69 2.81 4.42
N LEU A 64 13.71 3.47 5.05
CA LEU A 64 12.64 2.78 5.76
C LEU A 64 11.94 1.78 4.82
N ILE A 65 11.57 2.24 3.64
CA ILE A 65 10.88 1.36 2.69
C ILE A 65 11.81 0.24 2.21
N GLU A 66 13.01 0.57 1.78
CA GLU A 66 13.91 -0.41 1.17
C GLU A 66 14.47 -1.43 2.17
N LYS A 67 14.72 -1.00 3.40
CA LYS A 67 15.38 -1.85 4.42
C LYS A 67 14.39 -2.52 5.37
N HIS A 68 13.21 -1.95 5.57
CA HIS A 68 12.27 -2.44 6.59
C HIS A 68 10.91 -2.86 6.03
N ILE A 69 10.43 -2.25 4.96
CA ILE A 69 9.14 -2.62 4.37
C ILE A 69 9.31 -3.69 3.29
N GLU A 70 10.23 -3.48 2.34
CA GLU A 70 10.49 -4.44 1.26
C GLU A 70 10.82 -5.84 1.79
N PRO A 71 11.66 -6.02 2.83
CA PRO A 71 11.95 -7.35 3.35
C PRO A 71 10.75 -8.08 3.97
N ARG A 72 9.68 -7.36 4.29
CA ARG A 72 8.46 -7.97 4.84
C ARG A 72 7.54 -8.54 3.75
N LYS A 73 7.90 -8.33 2.49
CA LYS A 73 7.10 -8.78 1.35
C LYS A 73 6.93 -10.30 1.37
N ASN A 74 5.68 -10.73 1.23
CA ASN A 74 5.31 -12.16 1.21
C ASN A 74 5.64 -12.92 2.49
N ASP A 75 5.95 -12.24 3.57
CA ASP A 75 6.16 -12.87 4.87
C ASP A 75 4.87 -12.78 5.69
N SER A 76 4.15 -13.87 5.77
CA SER A 76 2.84 -13.93 6.44
C SER A 76 2.94 -13.74 7.96
N SER A 77 4.14 -13.86 8.54
CA SER A 77 4.35 -13.64 9.97
C SER A 77 4.50 -12.17 10.34
N LYS A 78 4.66 -11.29 9.35
CA LYS A 78 4.93 -9.87 9.58
C LYS A 78 3.69 -9.04 9.25
N ILE A 79 3.25 -8.26 10.23
CA ILE A 79 2.09 -7.38 10.08
C ILE A 79 2.57 -5.94 10.05
N THR A 80 2.05 -5.18 9.11
CA THR A 80 2.38 -3.76 8.96
C THR A 80 1.08 -2.97 8.99
N THR A 81 1.09 -1.87 9.73
CA THR A 81 -0.03 -0.93 9.77
C THR A 81 0.40 0.35 9.07
N ILE A 82 -0.36 0.73 8.06
CA ILE A 82 -0.09 1.94 7.27
C ILE A 82 -1.23 2.92 7.50
N THR A 83 -0.88 4.11 7.99
CA THR A 83 -1.84 5.20 8.11
C THR A 83 -1.78 6.03 6.85
N CYS A 84 -2.92 6.19 6.18
CA CYS A 84 -3.01 6.86 4.89
C CYS A 84 -4.01 7.99 4.94
N ASP A 85 -3.80 8.98 4.07
CA ASP A 85 -4.81 9.96 3.72
C ASP A 85 -5.45 9.56 2.40
N LEU A 86 -6.73 9.90 2.24
CA LEU A 86 -7.41 9.77 0.95
C LEU A 86 -7.26 11.08 0.19
N GLU A 87 -6.67 11.00 -1.00
CA GLU A 87 -6.49 12.18 -1.83
C GLU A 87 -7.23 12.02 -3.16
N PRO A 88 -8.03 13.01 -3.57
CA PRO A 88 -8.67 12.97 -4.88
C PRO A 88 -7.64 13.23 -5.97
N VAL A 89 -7.73 12.45 -7.04
CA VAL A 89 -6.88 12.61 -8.20
C VAL A 89 -7.78 12.77 -9.42
N HIS A 90 -7.47 13.76 -10.23
CA HIS A 90 -8.18 14.02 -11.48
C HIS A 90 -7.20 13.92 -12.63
N TYR A 91 -7.54 13.15 -13.64
CA TYR A 91 -6.73 13.04 -14.85
C TYR A 91 -7.63 12.77 -16.05
N THR A 92 -7.07 12.94 -17.23
CA THR A 92 -7.78 12.68 -18.50
C THR A 92 -7.24 11.39 -19.09
N LYS A 93 -8.15 10.47 -19.41
CA LYS A 93 -7.81 9.22 -20.07
C LYS A 93 -8.76 9.00 -21.24
N ASP A 94 -8.19 8.81 -22.44
CA ASP A 94 -8.96 8.60 -23.67
C ASP A 94 -10.01 9.68 -23.91
N GLY A 95 -9.64 10.94 -23.63
CA GLY A 95 -10.52 12.09 -23.82
C GLY A 95 -11.61 12.26 -22.77
N LYS A 96 -11.59 11.43 -21.72
CA LYS A 96 -12.57 11.49 -20.63
C LYS A 96 -11.90 11.89 -19.33
N ASP A 97 -12.61 12.69 -18.54
CA ASP A 97 -12.16 13.04 -17.20
C ASP A 97 -12.38 11.85 -16.26
N VAL A 98 -11.34 11.49 -15.53
CA VAL A 98 -11.38 10.42 -14.54
C VAL A 98 -11.09 11.00 -13.17
N TYR A 99 -11.95 10.68 -12.21
CA TYR A 99 -11.79 11.10 -10.80
C TYR A 99 -11.63 9.86 -9.94
N GLU A 100 -10.55 9.81 -9.17
CA GLU A 100 -10.25 8.68 -8.30
C GLU A 100 -9.85 9.18 -6.91
N LEU A 101 -10.03 8.31 -5.92
CA LEU A 101 -9.45 8.51 -4.60
C LEU A 101 -8.23 7.61 -4.49
N GLN A 102 -7.12 8.19 -4.06
CA GLN A 102 -5.87 7.46 -3.84
C GLN A 102 -5.48 7.48 -2.38
N LEU A 103 -4.93 6.36 -1.91
CA LEU A 103 -4.36 6.28 -0.57
C LEU A 103 -2.92 6.78 -0.64
N VAL A 104 -2.61 7.77 0.19
CA VAL A 104 -1.26 8.30 0.34
C VAL A 104 -0.77 7.97 1.73
N ALA A 105 0.26 7.13 1.81
CA ALA A 105 0.81 6.67 3.08
C ALA A 105 1.51 7.81 3.81
N GLN A 106 1.21 7.94 5.10
CA GLN A 106 1.81 8.96 5.96
C GLN A 106 2.72 8.34 7.01
N ASN A 107 2.38 7.15 7.49
CA ASN A 107 3.12 6.51 8.56
C ASN A 107 3.04 4.98 8.45
N PHE A 108 4.12 4.33 8.85
CA PHE A 108 4.21 2.86 8.88
C PHE A 108 4.53 2.41 10.31
N LYS A 109 3.76 1.45 10.80
CA LYS A 109 4.01 0.79 12.08
C LYS A 109 4.30 -0.68 11.80
N LEU A 110 5.47 -1.14 12.20
CA LEU A 110 5.93 -2.50 11.95
C LEU A 110 5.67 -3.36 13.18
N GLU A 111 4.99 -4.48 12.96
CA GLU A 111 4.71 -5.46 14.01
C GLU A 111 5.27 -6.81 13.58
N ASN A 112 5.66 -7.57 14.55
CA ASN A 112 6.18 -8.92 14.31
C ASN A 112 5.08 -9.96 14.35
#